data_e58a0793cf71bdb209c87d96fe5408c6
#
_entry.id   e58a0793cf71bdb209c87d96fe5408c6
#
_cell.length_a   1.000
_cell.length_b   1.000
_cell.length_c   1.000
_cell.angle_alpha   90.00
_cell.angle_beta   90.00
_cell.angle_gamma   90.00
#
_symmetry.space_group_name_H-M   'P 1'
#
loop_
_entity.id
_entity.type
_entity.pdbx_description
1 polymer ?
#
loop_
_entity_poly.entity_id
_entity_poly.type
_entity_poly.pdbx_seq_one_letter_code
_entity_poly.pdbx_strand_id
1 'polypeptide(L)'
;RLIKDFAPHYNVLMRDDKRYLLLKVDWREKFPTLKLARLKKNDGAQYFGPFPRGGALRMTLEFLLAHFGLRACRDSEPDEETRRRCLTRIVKECCAPCVGAVTPEEYRKRVEQAVAVLQGDIRELSETVRANMLAAAQAQQFEKAARLRDVLTNLESVFGRRSRAFWRPELPDAAPGMAAVNALGRVLGLKKMPDRIIGFDISNILGKLAVASLVAFRGGRPDRENYRRFRIRTVHQ
;
A
#
# COMPACT_ATOMS: atom_id res chain seq x y z
N ARG A 1 -3.34 2.26 -18.31
CA ARG A 1 -4.47 1.77 -19.12
C ARG A 1 -4.36 2.25 -20.57
N LEU A 2 -4.11 3.53 -20.83
CA LEU A 2 -3.93 4.09 -22.19
C LEU A 2 -2.73 3.49 -22.93
N ILE A 3 -1.61 3.23 -22.24
CA ILE A 3 -0.44 2.56 -22.82
C ILE A 3 -0.78 1.11 -23.20
N LYS A 4 -1.64 0.42 -22.44
CA LYS A 4 -2.13 -0.93 -22.79
C LYS A 4 -3.12 -0.90 -23.95
N ASP A 5 -3.98 0.13 -24.02
CA ASP A 5 -5.02 0.24 -25.06
C ASP A 5 -4.44 0.62 -26.43
N PHE A 6 -3.30 1.35 -26.45
CA PHE A 6 -2.67 1.84 -27.68
C PHE A 6 -1.36 1.13 -28.05
N ALA A 7 -0.82 0.24 -27.18
CA ALA A 7 0.37 -0.56 -27.39
C ALA A 7 1.42 0.13 -28.29
N PRO A 8 1.96 1.30 -27.90
CA PRO A 8 2.88 2.04 -28.76
C PRO A 8 4.15 1.22 -29.00
N HIS A 9 4.55 1.09 -30.26
CA HIS A 9 5.60 0.20 -30.79
C HIS A 9 6.97 0.31 -30.08
N TYR A 10 7.25 1.39 -29.36
CA TYR A 10 8.51 1.66 -28.69
C TYR A 10 8.44 1.73 -27.17
N ASN A 11 7.27 1.51 -26.58
CA ASN A 11 7.18 1.24 -25.16
C ASN A 11 7.44 -0.25 -24.95
N VAL A 12 8.66 -0.61 -24.65
CA VAL A 12 8.96 -1.87 -23.97
C VAL A 12 7.93 -1.94 -22.84
N LEU A 13 7.14 -3.01 -22.83
CA LEU A 13 6.11 -3.33 -21.86
C LEU A 13 6.46 -2.79 -20.47
N MET A 14 6.26 -1.49 -20.26
CA MET A 14 6.15 -0.97 -18.91
C MET A 14 4.87 -1.56 -18.36
N ARG A 15 5.04 -2.71 -17.73
CA ARG A 15 4.04 -3.28 -16.82
C ARG A 15 3.96 -2.36 -15.60
N ASP A 16 3.67 -1.09 -15.86
CA ASP A 16 3.43 -0.10 -14.80
C ASP A 16 1.98 -0.18 -14.34
N ASP A 17 1.54 -1.42 -14.06
CA ASP A 17 0.50 -1.67 -13.07
C ASP A 17 1.14 -1.56 -11.66
N LYS A 18 1.97 -0.57 -11.42
CA LYS A 18 2.42 -0.21 -10.08
C LYS A 18 1.28 0.43 -9.33
N ARG A 19 0.21 -0.36 -9.17
CA ARG A 19 -0.83 -0.03 -8.20
C ARG A 19 -0.16 -0.10 -6.84
N TYR A 20 -0.28 0.96 -6.10
CA TYR A 20 0.18 0.99 -4.72
C TYR A 20 -0.42 -0.19 -3.95
N LEU A 21 0.37 -0.75 -3.06
CA LEU A 21 -0.09 -1.85 -2.24
C LEU A 21 -1.08 -1.34 -1.19
N LEU A 22 -2.05 -2.18 -0.91
CA LEU A 22 -3.02 -2.04 0.17
C LEU A 22 -2.76 -3.17 1.18
N LEU A 23 -3.13 -2.95 2.43
CA LEU A 23 -3.32 -4.01 3.41
C LEU A 23 -4.80 -4.27 3.58
N LYS A 24 -5.17 -5.54 3.66
CA LYS A 24 -6.55 -6.03 3.82
C LYS A 24 -6.66 -6.83 5.10
N VAL A 25 -7.74 -6.60 5.85
CA VAL A 25 -8.18 -7.41 6.99
C VAL A 25 -9.62 -7.84 6.74
N ASP A 26 -9.90 -9.13 6.84
CA ASP A 26 -11.26 -9.66 6.77
C ASP A 26 -11.72 -10.08 8.17
N TRP A 27 -12.53 -9.25 8.79
CA TRP A 27 -13.03 -9.48 10.15
C TRP A 27 -14.05 -10.61 10.28
N ARG A 28 -14.52 -11.16 9.15
CA ARG A 28 -15.44 -12.32 9.12
C ARG A 28 -14.71 -13.64 9.32
N GLU A 29 -13.37 -13.66 9.06
CA GLU A 29 -12.56 -14.82 9.36
C GLU A 29 -12.53 -15.06 10.89
N LYS A 30 -12.59 -16.30 11.34
CA LYS A 30 -12.48 -16.69 12.75
C LYS A 30 -11.16 -16.17 13.34
N PHE A 31 -10.09 -16.25 12.57
CA PHE A 31 -8.77 -15.74 12.87
C PHE A 31 -8.32 -14.77 11.76
N PRO A 32 -8.72 -13.49 11.80
CA PRO A 32 -8.35 -12.52 10.78
C PRO A 32 -6.84 -12.40 10.60
N THR A 33 -6.37 -12.12 9.40
CA THR A 33 -4.94 -11.84 9.17
C THR A 33 -4.75 -10.65 8.24
N LEU A 34 -3.56 -10.04 8.32
CA LEU A 34 -3.17 -8.94 7.45
C LEU A 34 -2.67 -9.51 6.12
N LYS A 35 -3.32 -9.14 5.01
CA LYS A 35 -2.97 -9.59 3.66
C LYS A 35 -2.65 -8.41 2.76
N LEU A 36 -1.64 -8.55 1.89
CA LEU A 36 -1.36 -7.55 0.85
C LEU A 36 -2.41 -7.66 -0.27
N ALA A 37 -2.93 -6.52 -0.70
CA ALA A 37 -3.84 -6.40 -1.83
C ALA A 37 -3.36 -5.32 -2.80
N ARG A 38 -3.77 -5.40 -4.06
CA ARG A 38 -3.50 -4.39 -5.10
C ARG A 38 -4.75 -3.64 -5.53
N LEU A 39 -5.92 -4.16 -5.16
CA LEU A 39 -7.22 -3.63 -5.51
C LEU A 39 -8.11 -3.70 -4.28
N LYS A 40 -8.83 -2.62 -4.01
CA LYS A 40 -9.96 -2.65 -3.10
C LYS A 40 -11.11 -3.34 -3.81
N LYS A 41 -11.66 -4.37 -3.19
CA LYS A 41 -12.86 -5.08 -3.65
C LYS A 41 -14.02 -4.73 -2.73
N ASN A 42 -15.24 -4.80 -3.26
CA ASN A 42 -16.44 -4.65 -2.44
C ASN A 42 -16.80 -6.02 -1.82
N ASP A 43 -15.93 -6.50 -0.93
CA ASP A 43 -16.03 -7.83 -0.32
C ASP A 43 -16.25 -7.76 1.21
N GLY A 44 -16.61 -6.57 1.72
CA GLY A 44 -16.86 -6.36 3.15
C GLY A 44 -15.62 -6.40 4.04
N ALA A 45 -14.42 -6.55 3.48
CA ALA A 45 -13.17 -6.48 4.22
C ALA A 45 -12.71 -5.03 4.39
N GLN A 46 -11.95 -4.79 5.44
CA GLN A 46 -11.32 -3.49 5.70
C GLN A 46 -10.01 -3.36 4.94
N TYR A 47 -9.80 -2.21 4.28
CA TYR A 47 -8.61 -1.92 3.51
C TYR A 47 -7.91 -0.68 4.03
N PHE A 48 -6.57 -0.74 4.09
CA PHE A 48 -5.69 0.33 4.53
C PHE A 48 -4.72 0.70 3.40
N GLY A 49 -4.38 1.96 3.29
CA GLY A 49 -3.49 2.49 2.24
C GLY A 49 -4.24 3.38 1.26
N PRO A 50 -3.68 3.76 0.13
CA PRO A 50 -2.55 3.12 -0.57
C PRO A 50 -1.17 3.45 0.01
N PHE A 51 -0.25 2.49 -0.02
CA PHE A 51 1.11 2.66 0.47
C PHE A 51 2.10 2.80 -0.71
N PRO A 52 2.76 3.96 -0.86
CA PRO A 52 3.64 4.20 -2.02
C PRO A 52 4.93 3.39 -1.97
N ARG A 53 5.40 2.99 -0.79
CA ARG A 53 6.66 2.23 -0.60
C ARG A 53 6.39 0.75 -0.35
N GLY A 54 6.14 0.00 -1.42
CA GLY A 54 5.77 -1.42 -1.33
C GLY A 54 6.83 -2.32 -0.67
N GLY A 55 8.11 -2.04 -0.83
CA GLY A 55 9.20 -2.79 -0.16
C GLY A 55 9.16 -2.59 1.36
N ALA A 56 9.14 -1.33 1.81
CA ALA A 56 9.04 -1.00 3.23
C ALA A 56 7.76 -1.57 3.85
N LEU A 57 6.63 -1.52 3.14
CA LEU A 57 5.37 -2.10 3.60
C LEU A 57 5.46 -3.61 3.84
N ARG A 58 6.13 -4.36 2.95
CA ARG A 58 6.31 -5.81 3.12
C ARG A 58 7.12 -6.14 4.37
N MET A 59 8.25 -5.48 4.55
CA MET A 59 9.10 -5.66 5.74
C MET A 59 8.34 -5.28 7.02
N THR A 60 7.58 -4.19 6.98
CA THR A 60 6.75 -3.78 8.11
C THR A 60 5.65 -4.80 8.41
N LEU A 61 4.99 -5.34 7.38
CA LEU A 61 3.98 -6.38 7.55
C LEU A 61 4.56 -7.65 8.20
N GLU A 62 5.70 -8.12 7.72
CA GLU A 62 6.40 -9.27 8.31
C GLU A 62 6.71 -9.03 9.78
N PHE A 63 7.23 -7.85 10.11
CA PHE A 63 7.49 -7.46 11.49
C PHE A 63 6.21 -7.42 12.34
N LEU A 64 5.10 -6.83 11.85
CA LEU A 64 3.84 -6.77 12.58
C LEU A 64 3.25 -8.17 12.82
N LEU A 65 3.32 -9.04 11.83
CA LEU A 65 2.85 -10.43 11.98
C LEU A 65 3.64 -11.16 13.08
N ALA A 66 4.96 -11.04 13.09
CA ALA A 66 5.82 -11.64 14.10
C ALA A 66 5.61 -10.99 15.47
N HIS A 67 5.58 -9.66 15.57
CA HIS A 67 5.47 -8.91 16.81
C HIS A 67 4.17 -9.20 17.57
N PHE A 68 3.03 -9.22 16.86
CA PHE A 68 1.73 -9.53 17.44
C PHE A 68 1.40 -11.03 17.45
N GLY A 69 2.29 -11.87 16.94
CA GLY A 69 2.10 -13.31 16.85
C GLY A 69 0.96 -13.70 15.92
N LEU A 70 0.71 -12.93 14.86
CA LEU A 70 -0.38 -13.19 13.93
C LEU A 70 -0.03 -14.28 12.94
N ARG A 71 -1.04 -15.00 12.46
CA ARG A 71 -0.85 -16.04 11.45
C ARG A 71 -0.51 -15.46 10.07
N ALA A 72 0.38 -16.11 9.36
CA ALA A 72 0.73 -15.81 7.97
C ALA A 72 0.25 -16.90 6.99
N CYS A 73 -0.39 -17.97 7.48
CA CYS A 73 -0.92 -19.05 6.63
C CYS A 73 -2.07 -18.55 5.75
N ARG A 74 -2.27 -19.23 4.61
CA ARG A 74 -3.28 -18.85 3.63
C ARG A 74 -4.68 -19.36 3.96
N ASP A 75 -4.76 -20.45 4.73
CA ASP A 75 -6.00 -21.09 5.09
C ASP A 75 -6.86 -20.17 5.95
N SER A 76 -8.15 -20.04 5.64
CA SER A 76 -9.10 -19.22 6.40
C SER A 76 -9.38 -19.80 7.78
N GLU A 77 -9.44 -21.12 7.88
CA GLU A 77 -9.64 -21.89 9.09
C GLU A 77 -8.48 -22.87 9.27
N PRO A 78 -7.34 -22.39 9.81
CA PRO A 78 -6.18 -23.23 9.99
C PRO A 78 -6.42 -24.29 11.05
N ASP A 79 -6.07 -25.53 10.73
CA ASP A 79 -6.22 -26.74 11.54
C ASP A 79 -4.87 -27.39 11.88
N GLU A 80 -4.92 -28.58 12.48
CA GLU A 80 -3.72 -29.33 12.81
C GLU A 80 -2.93 -29.78 11.58
N GLU A 81 -3.56 -30.02 10.44
CA GLU A 81 -2.88 -30.36 9.21
C GLU A 81 -2.10 -29.15 8.66
N THR A 82 -2.71 -27.96 8.70
CA THR A 82 -2.04 -26.69 8.42
C THR A 82 -0.81 -26.52 9.30
N ARG A 83 -0.90 -26.87 10.59
CA ARG A 83 0.24 -26.82 11.51
C ARG A 83 1.37 -27.75 11.11
N ARG A 84 1.09 -28.96 10.68
CA ARG A 84 2.13 -29.93 10.27
C ARG A 84 2.99 -29.36 9.12
N ARG A 85 2.39 -28.61 8.22
CA ARG A 85 3.03 -27.99 7.05
C ARG A 85 3.59 -26.60 7.34
N CYS A 86 3.41 -26.06 8.56
CA CYS A 86 3.74 -24.68 8.89
C CYS A 86 5.21 -24.52 9.28
N LEU A 87 5.99 -23.79 8.47
CA LEU A 87 7.38 -23.43 8.77
C LEU A 87 7.49 -22.39 9.90
N THR A 88 6.53 -21.49 10.04
CA THR A 88 6.47 -20.46 11.10
C THR A 88 6.41 -21.06 12.50
N ARG A 89 5.95 -22.32 12.63
CA ARG A 89 5.99 -23.08 13.86
C ARG A 89 7.41 -23.25 14.43
N ILE A 90 8.39 -23.39 13.55
CA ILE A 90 9.80 -23.63 13.92
C ILE A 90 10.39 -22.37 14.56
N VAL A 91 10.02 -21.20 14.06
CA VAL A 91 10.51 -19.89 14.52
C VAL A 91 9.67 -19.28 15.65
N LYS A 92 8.55 -19.91 16.04
CA LYS A 92 7.62 -19.45 17.10
C LYS A 92 7.10 -18.01 16.91
N GLU A 93 6.94 -17.56 15.68
CA GLU A 93 6.47 -16.21 15.37
C GLU A 93 4.95 -16.09 15.37
N CYS A 94 4.20 -17.20 15.41
CA CYS A 94 2.75 -17.25 15.39
C CYS A 94 2.21 -17.81 16.69
N CYS A 95 1.12 -17.23 17.22
CA CYS A 95 0.45 -17.72 18.43
C CYS A 95 -0.32 -19.04 18.24
N ALA A 96 -0.21 -19.68 17.08
CA ALA A 96 -0.72 -21.02 16.76
C ALA A 96 -2.23 -21.20 17.00
N PRO A 97 -3.12 -20.39 16.38
CA PRO A 97 -4.57 -20.55 16.51
C PRO A 97 -5.09 -21.89 15.95
N CYS A 98 -4.32 -22.52 15.03
CA CYS A 98 -4.63 -23.79 14.40
C CYS A 98 -4.69 -25.00 15.37
N VAL A 99 -4.18 -24.85 16.59
CA VAL A 99 -4.19 -25.89 17.63
C VAL A 99 -4.87 -25.44 18.91
N GLY A 100 -5.63 -24.35 18.84
CA GLY A 100 -6.35 -23.84 20.01
C GLY A 100 -5.44 -23.22 21.08
N ALA A 101 -4.20 -22.87 20.75
CA ALA A 101 -3.28 -22.23 21.69
C ALA A 101 -3.70 -20.80 22.09
N VAL A 102 -4.66 -20.22 21.38
CA VAL A 102 -5.25 -18.91 21.64
C VAL A 102 -6.75 -18.93 21.26
N THR A 103 -7.57 -18.24 22.05
CA THR A 103 -9.01 -18.11 21.74
C THR A 103 -9.23 -17.12 20.59
N PRO A 104 -10.34 -17.21 19.86
CA PRO A 104 -10.67 -16.23 18.80
C PRO A 104 -10.72 -14.79 19.30
N GLU A 105 -11.19 -14.56 20.54
CA GLU A 105 -11.31 -13.25 21.17
C GLU A 105 -9.94 -12.66 21.49
N GLU A 106 -9.04 -13.45 22.08
CA GLU A 106 -7.66 -13.03 22.36
C GLU A 106 -6.88 -12.76 21.06
N TYR A 107 -7.10 -13.61 20.05
CA TYR A 107 -6.50 -13.42 18.74
C TYR A 107 -6.98 -12.13 18.08
N ARG A 108 -8.30 -11.86 18.14
CA ARG A 108 -8.89 -10.63 17.60
C ARG A 108 -8.30 -9.36 18.22
N LYS A 109 -8.10 -9.35 19.55
CA LYS A 109 -7.43 -8.24 20.26
C LYS A 109 -6.04 -7.95 19.69
N ARG A 110 -5.26 -9.00 19.40
CA ARG A 110 -3.93 -8.84 18.76
C ARG A 110 -4.02 -8.23 17.36
N VAL A 111 -5.03 -8.64 16.57
CA VAL A 111 -5.26 -8.05 15.25
C VAL A 111 -5.69 -6.59 15.37
N GLU A 112 -6.52 -6.23 16.34
CA GLU A 112 -6.93 -4.84 16.62
C GLU A 112 -5.72 -3.96 16.96
N GLN A 113 -4.80 -4.45 17.79
CA GLN A 113 -3.54 -3.74 18.09
C GLN A 113 -2.70 -3.52 16.82
N ALA A 114 -2.56 -4.54 15.98
CA ALA A 114 -1.85 -4.40 14.71
C ALA A 114 -2.56 -3.41 13.77
N VAL A 115 -3.89 -3.39 13.75
CA VAL A 115 -4.70 -2.44 12.97
C VAL A 115 -4.54 -1.01 13.48
N ALA A 116 -4.45 -0.79 14.80
CA ALA A 116 -4.18 0.53 15.37
C ALA A 116 -2.84 1.10 14.83
N VAL A 117 -1.81 0.27 14.75
CA VAL A 117 -0.53 0.65 14.09
C VAL A 117 -0.75 1.04 12.62
N LEU A 118 -1.57 0.29 11.88
CA LEU A 118 -1.90 0.62 10.48
C LEU A 118 -2.66 1.94 10.35
N GLN A 119 -3.42 2.34 11.36
CA GLN A 119 -4.12 3.62 11.43
C GLN A 119 -3.20 4.78 11.85
N GLY A 120 -1.94 4.47 12.16
CA GLY A 120 -0.88 5.44 12.43
C GLY A 120 -0.58 5.65 13.91
N ASP A 121 -1.10 4.82 14.78
CA ASP A 121 -0.69 4.78 16.19
C ASP A 121 0.60 3.95 16.33
N ILE A 122 1.69 4.56 15.86
CA ILE A 122 3.02 3.90 15.84
C ILE A 122 3.89 4.27 17.05
N ARG A 123 3.41 5.17 17.91
CA ARG A 123 4.25 5.76 18.95
C ARG A 123 4.76 4.73 19.93
N GLU A 124 3.87 4.01 20.57
CA GLU A 124 4.20 2.99 21.58
C GLU A 124 5.08 1.88 20.99
N LEU A 125 4.69 1.40 19.79
CA LEU A 125 5.47 0.38 19.07
C LEU A 125 6.88 0.89 18.74
N SER A 126 7.02 2.11 18.27
CA SER A 126 8.33 2.71 17.94
C SER A 126 9.21 2.88 19.17
N GLU A 127 8.64 3.27 20.31
CA GLU A 127 9.34 3.38 21.57
C GLU A 127 9.85 2.00 22.05
N THR A 128 9.00 0.98 21.98
CA THR A 128 9.36 -0.41 22.33
C THR A 128 10.46 -0.95 21.42
N VAL A 129 10.34 -0.77 20.11
CA VAL A 129 11.36 -1.23 19.15
C VAL A 129 12.70 -0.51 19.38
N ARG A 130 12.65 0.81 19.67
CA ARG A 130 13.85 1.60 19.97
C ARG A 130 14.53 1.13 21.25
N ALA A 131 13.78 0.85 22.31
CA ALA A 131 14.33 0.31 23.55
C ALA A 131 15.01 -1.05 23.32
N ASN A 132 14.36 -1.95 22.59
CA ASN A 132 14.91 -3.25 22.23
C ASN A 132 16.16 -3.14 21.35
N MET A 133 16.21 -2.16 20.44
CA MET A 133 17.38 -1.88 19.60
C MET A 133 18.58 -1.45 20.45
N LEU A 134 18.37 -0.54 21.39
CA LEU A 134 19.42 -0.06 22.30
C LEU A 134 19.92 -1.19 23.21
N ALA A 135 19.02 -1.99 23.79
CA ALA A 135 19.39 -3.15 24.59
C ALA A 135 20.21 -4.18 23.79
N ALA A 136 19.82 -4.45 22.55
CA ALA A 136 20.58 -5.33 21.66
C ALA A 136 21.99 -4.77 21.34
N ALA A 137 22.11 -3.46 21.13
CA ALA A 137 23.40 -2.81 20.91
C ALA A 137 24.31 -2.89 22.15
N GLN A 138 23.76 -2.65 23.34
CA GLN A 138 24.49 -2.78 24.61
C GLN A 138 24.98 -4.22 24.87
N ALA A 139 24.15 -5.20 24.48
CA ALA A 139 24.50 -6.62 24.53
C ALA A 139 25.43 -7.07 23.39
N GLN A 140 25.96 -6.15 22.59
CA GLN A 140 26.81 -6.39 21.41
C GLN A 140 26.17 -7.27 20.31
N GLN A 141 24.85 -7.38 20.31
CA GLN A 141 24.06 -8.09 19.28
C GLN A 141 23.82 -7.16 18.08
N PHE A 142 24.88 -6.77 17.38
CA PHE A 142 24.84 -5.72 16.35
C PHE A 142 23.92 -6.05 15.18
N GLU A 143 23.83 -7.30 14.74
CA GLU A 143 22.91 -7.72 13.67
C GLU A 143 21.44 -7.54 14.08
N LYS A 144 21.09 -7.88 15.33
CA LYS A 144 19.75 -7.68 15.88
C LYS A 144 19.43 -6.19 16.00
N ALA A 145 20.36 -5.39 16.49
CA ALA A 145 20.21 -3.95 16.59
C ALA A 145 20.00 -3.32 15.20
N ALA A 146 20.77 -3.75 14.19
CA ALA A 146 20.61 -3.28 12.82
C ALA A 146 19.24 -3.62 12.23
N ARG A 147 18.74 -4.85 12.42
CA ARG A 147 17.38 -5.22 11.99
C ARG A 147 16.30 -4.35 12.65
N LEU A 148 16.40 -4.09 13.95
CA LEU A 148 15.44 -3.25 14.68
C LEU A 148 15.50 -1.78 14.21
N ARG A 149 16.68 -1.25 13.88
CA ARG A 149 16.84 0.06 13.26
C ARG A 149 16.11 0.13 11.91
N ASP A 150 16.28 -0.89 11.09
CA ASP A 150 15.64 -0.95 9.77
C ASP A 150 14.12 -1.05 9.90
N VAL A 151 13.61 -1.77 10.91
CA VAL A 151 12.19 -1.79 11.27
C VAL A 151 11.68 -0.40 11.62
N LEU A 152 12.38 0.36 12.48
CA LEU A 152 12.01 1.75 12.83
C LEU A 152 11.95 2.64 11.60
N THR A 153 12.98 2.58 10.76
CA THR A 153 13.04 3.35 9.51
C THR A 153 11.86 3.02 8.59
N ASN A 154 11.48 1.75 8.49
CA ASN A 154 10.35 1.32 7.67
C ASN A 154 9.01 1.75 8.27
N LEU A 155 8.80 1.62 9.59
CA LEU A 155 7.61 2.11 10.28
C LEU A 155 7.40 3.60 10.04
N GLU A 156 8.43 4.43 10.22
CA GLU A 156 8.37 5.87 9.97
C GLU A 156 8.11 6.19 8.50
N SER A 157 8.71 5.42 7.58
CA SER A 157 8.54 5.65 6.14
C SER A 157 7.15 5.26 5.63
N VAL A 158 6.51 4.27 6.25
CA VAL A 158 5.18 3.76 5.86
C VAL A 158 4.08 4.54 6.59
N PHE A 159 4.21 4.78 7.89
CA PHE A 159 3.15 5.35 8.74
C PHE A 159 3.46 6.75 9.29
N GLY A 160 4.64 7.31 9.02
CA GLY A 160 5.02 8.66 9.44
C GLY A 160 4.07 9.75 8.91
N ARG A 161 4.10 10.94 9.53
CA ARG A 161 3.20 12.07 9.19
C ARG A 161 3.19 12.41 7.69
N ARG A 162 4.34 12.31 7.00
CA ARG A 162 4.45 12.59 5.56
C ARG A 162 3.73 11.54 4.70
N SER A 163 3.71 10.28 5.12
CA SER A 163 2.98 9.22 4.41
C SER A 163 1.47 9.36 4.59
N ARG A 164 1.01 9.86 5.74
CA ARG A 164 -0.42 10.11 6.01
C ARG A 164 -1.02 11.22 5.14
N ALA A 165 -0.22 12.14 4.61
CA ALA A 165 -0.70 13.16 3.68
C ALA A 165 -1.26 12.55 2.38
N PHE A 166 -0.83 11.33 2.02
CA PHE A 166 -1.38 10.55 0.90
C PHE A 166 -2.59 9.69 1.31
N TRP A 167 -2.84 9.55 2.60
CA TRP A 167 -3.99 8.84 3.17
C TRP A 167 -5.21 9.74 3.15
N ARG A 168 -5.85 9.87 2.01
CA ARG A 168 -7.21 10.38 1.97
C ARG A 168 -8.14 9.16 2.02
N PRO A 169 -8.96 9.01 3.08
CA PRO A 169 -9.90 7.89 3.22
C PRO A 169 -10.97 7.85 2.10
N GLU A 170 -11.06 8.90 1.34
CA GLU A 170 -12.04 9.09 0.28
C GLU A 170 -11.32 9.36 -1.05
N LEU A 171 -10.68 8.32 -1.61
CA LEU A 171 -10.68 8.23 -3.06
C LEU A 171 -12.13 7.89 -3.43
N PRO A 172 -12.87 8.81 -4.07
CA PRO A 172 -14.23 8.49 -4.48
C PRO A 172 -14.18 7.22 -5.30
N ASP A 173 -15.06 6.27 -5.00
CA ASP A 173 -15.38 5.20 -5.92
C ASP A 173 -15.50 5.86 -7.29
N ALA A 174 -14.86 5.28 -8.31
CA ALA A 174 -14.76 5.92 -9.62
C ALA A 174 -16.16 6.23 -10.14
N ALA A 175 -16.74 7.31 -9.67
CA ALA A 175 -18.00 7.85 -10.16
C ALA A 175 -17.70 8.46 -11.53
N PRO A 176 -18.15 7.84 -12.62
CA PRO A 176 -17.85 8.33 -13.95
C PRO A 176 -18.58 9.65 -14.22
N GLY A 177 -17.93 10.58 -14.90
CA GLY A 177 -18.55 11.80 -15.41
C GLY A 177 -18.57 12.97 -14.42
N MET A 178 -19.67 13.75 -14.43
CA MET A 178 -19.77 15.02 -13.70
C MET A 178 -19.60 14.91 -12.18
N ALA A 179 -19.97 13.79 -11.58
CA ALA A 179 -19.74 13.55 -10.15
C ALA A 179 -18.25 13.57 -9.79
N ALA A 180 -17.40 12.96 -10.61
CA ALA A 180 -15.95 12.99 -10.44
C ALA A 180 -15.37 14.40 -10.66
N VAL A 181 -15.90 15.16 -11.64
CA VAL A 181 -15.51 16.55 -11.90
C VAL A 181 -15.85 17.43 -10.69
N ASN A 182 -17.05 17.29 -10.15
CA ASN A 182 -17.49 18.04 -8.97
C ASN A 182 -16.63 17.72 -7.72
N ALA A 183 -16.33 16.43 -7.52
CA ALA A 183 -15.45 16.02 -6.43
C ALA A 183 -14.04 16.63 -6.58
N LEU A 184 -13.47 16.59 -7.80
CA LEU A 184 -12.17 17.20 -8.10
C LEU A 184 -12.21 18.71 -7.88
N GLY A 185 -13.25 19.40 -8.37
CA GLY A 185 -13.41 20.85 -8.20
C GLY A 185 -13.46 21.27 -6.74
N ARG A 186 -14.15 20.50 -5.87
CA ARG A 186 -14.19 20.74 -4.41
C ARG A 186 -12.82 20.56 -3.78
N VAL A 187 -12.12 19.46 -4.12
CA VAL A 187 -10.80 19.17 -3.58
C VAL A 187 -9.78 20.25 -3.93
N LEU A 188 -9.86 20.79 -5.16
CA LEU A 188 -8.98 21.85 -5.64
C LEU A 188 -9.44 23.26 -5.25
N GLY A 189 -10.61 23.42 -4.61
CA GLY A 189 -11.16 24.72 -4.22
C GLY A 189 -11.49 25.62 -5.42
N LEU A 190 -11.87 25.03 -6.57
CA LEU A 190 -12.14 25.80 -7.78
C LEU A 190 -13.47 26.56 -7.67
N LYS A 191 -13.46 27.85 -8.05
CA LYS A 191 -14.68 28.68 -8.10
C LYS A 191 -15.69 28.22 -9.14
N LYS A 192 -15.20 27.62 -10.25
CA LYS A 192 -16.03 27.03 -11.32
C LYS A 192 -15.59 25.60 -11.55
N MET A 193 -16.56 24.71 -11.77
CA MET A 193 -16.26 23.31 -12.12
C MET A 193 -15.61 23.25 -13.51
N PRO A 194 -14.51 22.50 -13.67
CA PRO A 194 -13.82 22.40 -14.95
C PRO A 194 -14.64 21.55 -15.93
N ASP A 195 -15.10 22.13 -17.03
CA ASP A 195 -15.71 21.37 -18.13
C ASP A 195 -14.66 20.55 -18.87
N ARG A 196 -13.45 21.10 -18.98
CA ARG A 196 -12.34 20.48 -19.69
C ARG A 196 -11.13 20.32 -18.76
N ILE A 197 -10.57 19.10 -18.74
CA ILE A 197 -9.37 18.77 -17.99
C ILE A 197 -8.34 18.26 -18.98
N ILE A 198 -7.12 18.81 -18.93
CA ILE A 198 -6.02 18.43 -19.82
C ILE A 198 -4.88 17.93 -18.94
N GLY A 199 -4.36 16.75 -19.28
CA GLY A 199 -3.18 16.19 -18.67
C GLY A 199 -2.04 16.09 -19.68
N PHE A 200 -0.82 16.43 -19.24
CA PHE A 200 0.40 16.27 -20.01
C PHE A 200 1.29 15.25 -19.33
N ASP A 201 1.92 14.43 -20.14
CA ASP A 201 3.00 13.52 -19.72
C ASP A 201 4.17 13.68 -20.67
N ILE A 202 5.39 13.78 -20.12
CA ILE A 202 6.62 13.90 -20.91
C ILE A 202 7.47 12.67 -20.65
N SER A 203 7.75 11.93 -21.71
CA SER A 203 8.62 10.75 -21.69
C SER A 203 9.86 11.00 -22.50
N ASN A 204 11.03 10.61 -21.99
CA ASN A 204 12.29 10.66 -22.73
C ASN A 204 13.04 9.33 -22.57
N ILE A 205 13.94 9.05 -23.51
CA ILE A 205 14.87 7.93 -23.44
C ILE A 205 16.26 8.48 -23.22
N LEU A 206 16.81 8.30 -22.00
CA LEU A 206 18.16 8.77 -21.62
C LEU A 206 18.44 10.26 -21.96
N GLY A 207 17.45 11.12 -21.72
CA GLY A 207 17.56 12.55 -22.04
C GLY A 207 17.44 12.89 -23.53
N LYS A 208 17.20 11.91 -24.40
CA LYS A 208 17.02 12.07 -25.84
C LYS A 208 15.62 11.64 -26.26
N LEU A 209 15.20 12.07 -27.47
CA LEU A 209 13.91 11.70 -28.06
C LEU A 209 12.70 12.01 -27.15
N ALA A 210 12.68 13.21 -26.56
CA ALA A 210 11.57 13.62 -25.70
C ALA A 210 10.25 13.75 -26.47
N VAL A 211 9.21 13.12 -25.95
CA VAL A 211 7.85 13.15 -26.48
C VAL A 211 6.89 13.58 -25.38
N ALA A 212 6.03 14.54 -25.69
CA ALA A 212 4.92 14.90 -24.81
C ALA A 212 3.61 14.29 -25.33
N SER A 213 2.85 13.70 -24.42
CA SER A 213 1.50 13.21 -24.66
C SER A 213 0.50 14.12 -23.97
N LEU A 214 -0.56 14.50 -24.69
CA LEU A 214 -1.68 15.28 -24.16
C LEU A 214 -2.92 14.39 -24.15
N VAL A 215 -3.56 14.29 -22.99
CA VAL A 215 -4.85 13.64 -22.82
C VAL A 215 -5.90 14.70 -22.40
N ALA A 216 -7.10 14.58 -22.89
CA ALA A 216 -8.19 15.49 -22.61
C ALA A 216 -9.39 14.74 -22.04
N PHE A 217 -10.10 15.39 -21.12
CA PHE A 217 -11.38 14.95 -20.60
C PHE A 217 -12.37 16.10 -20.75
N ARG A 218 -13.61 15.77 -21.09
CA ARG A 218 -14.74 16.71 -21.14
C ARG A 218 -15.90 16.13 -20.35
N GLY A 219 -16.48 16.91 -19.44
CA GLY A 219 -17.57 16.45 -18.58
C GLY A 219 -17.23 15.20 -17.76
N GLY A 220 -15.94 15.02 -17.39
CA GLY A 220 -15.45 13.85 -16.65
C GLY A 220 -15.28 12.57 -17.48
N ARG A 221 -15.41 12.63 -18.80
CA ARG A 221 -15.20 11.50 -19.72
C ARG A 221 -13.99 11.73 -20.62
N PRO A 222 -13.25 10.67 -21.01
CA PRO A 222 -12.15 10.79 -21.95
C PRO A 222 -12.60 11.39 -23.30
N ASP A 223 -11.99 12.50 -23.69
CA ASP A 223 -12.21 13.19 -24.98
C ASP A 223 -11.05 12.80 -25.91
N ARG A 224 -11.18 11.61 -26.53
CA ARG A 224 -10.12 10.99 -27.34
C ARG A 224 -9.79 11.76 -28.61
N GLU A 225 -10.74 12.50 -29.15
CA GLU A 225 -10.55 13.32 -30.35
C GLU A 225 -9.55 14.46 -30.11
N ASN A 226 -9.42 14.89 -28.88
CA ASN A 226 -8.50 15.93 -28.46
C ASN A 226 -7.17 15.41 -27.87
N TYR A 227 -6.88 14.12 -27.99
CA TYR A 227 -5.57 13.57 -27.64
C TYR A 227 -4.53 14.00 -28.66
N ARG A 228 -3.34 14.41 -28.20
CA ARG A 228 -2.26 14.86 -29.08
C ARG A 228 -0.94 14.27 -28.62
N ARG A 229 -0.02 14.17 -29.56
CA ARG A 229 1.37 13.77 -29.33
C ARG A 229 2.29 14.83 -29.91
N PHE A 230 3.27 15.24 -29.15
CA PHE A 230 4.24 16.27 -29.56
C PHE A 230 5.65 15.71 -29.46
N ARG A 231 6.44 15.84 -30.52
CA ARG A 231 7.88 15.60 -30.46
C ARG A 231 8.53 16.88 -29.97
N ILE A 232 9.22 16.79 -28.83
CA ILE A 232 9.97 17.93 -28.28
C ILE A 232 11.30 17.99 -29.02
N ARG A 233 11.53 19.09 -29.77
CA ARG A 233 12.73 19.25 -30.60
C ARG A 233 13.89 19.90 -29.86
N THR A 234 13.61 20.73 -28.87
CA THR A 234 14.62 21.47 -28.08
C THR A 234 14.40 21.16 -26.60
N VAL A 235 15.38 20.49 -25.99
CA VAL A 235 15.50 20.35 -24.54
C VAL A 235 16.76 21.17 -24.19
N HIS A 236 16.58 22.33 -23.58
CA HIS A 236 17.70 23.03 -22.93
C HIS A 236 17.93 22.34 -21.58
N GLN A 237 19.13 21.82 -21.40
CA GLN A 237 19.62 21.31 -20.12
C GLN A 237 19.96 22.46 -19.19
#